data_a93f9da2c3c57400fae5def75d85c8a9
#
_entry.id   a93f9da2c3c57400fae5def75d85c8a9
#
_cell.length_a   1.000
_cell.length_b   1.000
_cell.length_c   1.000
_cell.angle_alpha   90.00
_cell.angle_beta   90.00
_cell.angle_gamma   90.00
#
_symmetry.space_group_name_H-M   'P 1'
#
loop_
_entity.id
_entity.type
_entity.pdbx_description
1 polymer ?
#
loop_
_entity_poly.entity_id
_entity_poly.type
_entity_poly.pdbx_seq_one_letter_code
_entity_poly.pdbx_strand_id
1 'polypeptide(L)'
;MKPFKFEQATTAVQASRTHVDAAPNARFISGGTDILGEIKEGILEVNILVSLAGLSGASEIISSDVGLELGALVTLVRIASDQSIVETYPALAQAAESVATPQIRNVGTLGGNLCQRPRCWYYRSPLFDCLKKGGETCFASDEGNKYHAILGAENCHIVHPSDVAVALLALEATVVVANASGDRQMPIGDFFVSPDVNMLAENVLEPGEFVPKVKIPKPSSGTRSVYLKAKERQAYDFALSSVAVSLEVRDETITQAHVALGGVAPVPYSVPQVDSELTGQKIREVDVQAIGQLAVKDAQPLSDNSYKVRLTASMVARAVSRLISE
;
A
#
# COMPACT_ATOMS: atom_id res chain seq x y z
N MET A 1 -21.52 -11.89 13.89
CA MET A 1 -20.39 -11.24 14.59
C MET A 1 -20.50 -11.61 16.08
N LYS A 2 -19.45 -12.21 16.65
CA LYS A 2 -19.38 -12.51 18.10
C LYS A 2 -19.15 -11.21 18.90
N PRO A 3 -19.59 -11.11 20.17
CA PRO A 3 -19.25 -10.00 21.04
C PRO A 3 -17.75 -9.89 21.27
N PHE A 4 -17.23 -8.68 21.36
CA PHE A 4 -15.83 -8.39 21.69
C PHE A 4 -15.76 -7.16 22.62
N LYS A 5 -14.65 -7.02 23.34
CA LYS A 5 -14.35 -5.82 24.11
C LYS A 5 -13.79 -4.74 23.18
N PHE A 6 -14.07 -3.48 23.51
CA PHE A 6 -13.46 -2.32 22.85
C PHE A 6 -12.74 -1.50 23.90
N GLU A 7 -11.45 -1.26 23.71
CA GLU A 7 -10.61 -0.48 24.61
C GLU A 7 -9.87 0.60 23.84
N GLN A 8 -9.96 1.83 24.29
CA GLN A 8 -9.24 2.94 23.70
C GLN A 8 -7.92 3.17 24.44
N ALA A 9 -6.80 2.97 23.74
CA ALA A 9 -5.49 3.27 24.27
C ALA A 9 -5.17 4.77 24.16
N THR A 10 -4.51 5.30 25.20
CA THR A 10 -4.06 6.70 25.26
C THR A 10 -2.55 6.84 25.12
N THR A 11 -1.80 5.74 25.24
CA THR A 11 -0.35 5.70 25.05
C THR A 11 0.05 4.47 24.22
N ALA A 12 1.20 4.55 23.53
CA ALA A 12 1.76 3.43 22.78
C ALA A 12 2.02 2.20 23.66
N VAL A 13 2.52 2.41 24.85
CA VAL A 13 2.77 1.34 25.84
C VAL A 13 1.49 0.63 26.24
N GLN A 14 0.42 1.38 26.52
CA GLN A 14 -0.89 0.80 26.83
C GLN A 14 -1.42 0.00 25.62
N ALA A 15 -1.41 0.58 24.43
CA ALA A 15 -1.88 -0.09 23.21
C ALA A 15 -1.19 -1.43 23.00
N SER A 16 0.15 -1.43 23.08
CA SER A 16 0.98 -2.60 22.88
C SER A 16 0.70 -3.68 23.94
N ARG A 17 0.70 -3.32 25.22
CA ARG A 17 0.45 -4.26 26.33
C ARG A 17 -0.94 -4.87 26.25
N THR A 18 -1.99 -4.06 26.09
CA THR A 18 -3.37 -4.57 25.96
C THR A 18 -3.48 -5.58 24.81
N HIS A 19 -2.80 -5.31 23.69
CA HIS A 19 -2.80 -6.23 22.55
C HIS A 19 -2.08 -7.55 22.88
N VAL A 20 -0.89 -7.49 23.49
CA VAL A 20 -0.09 -8.67 23.85
C VAL A 20 -0.80 -9.53 24.88
N ASP A 21 -1.36 -8.93 25.93
CA ASP A 21 -2.02 -9.61 27.04
C ASP A 21 -3.29 -10.38 26.56
N ALA A 22 -3.89 -9.93 25.46
CA ALA A 22 -5.09 -10.56 24.88
C ALA A 22 -4.82 -11.34 23.58
N ALA A 23 -3.54 -11.50 23.19
CA ALA A 23 -3.18 -12.31 22.02
C ALA A 23 -3.63 -13.79 22.18
N PRO A 24 -3.93 -14.51 21.08
CA PRO A 24 -3.83 -14.10 19.68
C PRO A 24 -5.06 -13.37 19.14
N ASN A 25 -6.13 -13.20 19.95
CA ASN A 25 -7.42 -12.69 19.50
C ASN A 25 -7.60 -11.17 19.78
N ALA A 26 -6.52 -10.44 19.97
CA ALA A 26 -6.50 -9.00 20.00
C ALA A 26 -6.21 -8.44 18.61
N ARG A 27 -6.79 -7.27 18.28
CA ARG A 27 -6.47 -6.52 17.07
C ARG A 27 -6.50 -5.03 17.34
N PHE A 28 -5.62 -4.30 16.66
CA PHE A 28 -5.71 -2.84 16.62
C PHE A 28 -6.82 -2.39 15.66
N ILE A 29 -7.44 -1.26 16.00
CA ILE A 29 -8.44 -0.61 15.15
C ILE A 29 -8.16 0.89 15.08
N SER A 30 -8.27 1.42 13.86
CA SER A 30 -8.33 2.86 13.59
C SER A 30 -9.67 3.20 12.92
N GLY A 31 -9.74 3.45 11.63
CA GLY A 31 -10.99 3.71 10.90
C GLY A 31 -11.96 2.52 10.77
N GLY A 32 -11.50 1.29 11.00
CA GLY A 32 -12.33 0.09 11.02
C GLY A 32 -12.84 -0.39 9.65
N THR A 33 -12.54 0.31 8.56
CA THR A 33 -13.09 0.05 7.22
C THR A 33 -12.67 -1.28 6.59
N ASP A 34 -11.66 -1.94 7.14
CA ASP A 34 -11.23 -3.29 6.75
C ASP A 34 -11.59 -4.33 7.80
N ILE A 35 -11.06 -4.18 9.01
CA ILE A 35 -11.16 -5.21 10.06
C ILE A 35 -12.60 -5.57 10.43
N LEU A 36 -13.52 -4.58 10.44
CA LEU A 36 -14.92 -4.87 10.74
C LEU A 36 -15.60 -5.72 9.64
N GLY A 37 -15.12 -5.64 8.39
CA GLY A 37 -15.52 -6.53 7.32
C GLY A 37 -15.13 -7.98 7.62
N GLU A 38 -13.87 -8.24 7.95
CA GLU A 38 -13.39 -9.59 8.29
C GLU A 38 -14.11 -10.21 9.47
N ILE A 39 -14.39 -9.41 10.51
CA ILE A 39 -15.15 -9.87 11.69
C ILE A 39 -16.60 -10.21 11.30
N LYS A 40 -17.25 -9.38 10.48
CA LYS A 40 -18.63 -9.61 10.01
C LYS A 40 -18.75 -10.83 9.11
N GLU A 41 -17.76 -11.05 8.26
CA GLU A 41 -17.67 -12.19 7.34
C GLU A 41 -17.26 -13.49 8.04
N GLY A 42 -16.87 -13.41 9.34
CA GLY A 42 -16.46 -14.59 10.12
C GLY A 42 -15.08 -15.14 9.80
N ILE A 43 -14.25 -14.33 9.10
CA ILE A 43 -12.87 -14.69 8.73
C ILE A 43 -11.95 -14.47 9.92
N LEU A 44 -12.23 -13.44 10.72
CA LEU A 44 -11.43 -13.05 11.87
C LEU A 44 -12.24 -13.15 13.16
N GLU A 45 -11.73 -13.93 14.13
CA GLU A 45 -12.23 -13.95 15.49
C GLU A 45 -11.45 -12.99 16.37
N VAL A 46 -12.17 -12.13 17.10
CA VAL A 46 -11.59 -11.09 17.94
C VAL A 46 -12.27 -11.11 19.31
N ASN A 47 -11.47 -11.09 20.37
CA ASN A 47 -11.94 -10.93 21.74
C ASN A 47 -11.87 -9.47 22.21
N ILE A 48 -10.89 -8.72 21.69
CA ILE A 48 -10.70 -7.31 22.00
C ILE A 48 -10.23 -6.51 20.78
N LEU A 49 -10.84 -5.35 20.55
CA LEU A 49 -10.34 -4.32 19.66
C LEU A 49 -9.69 -3.21 20.46
N VAL A 50 -8.40 -2.96 20.20
CA VAL A 50 -7.60 -1.89 20.81
C VAL A 50 -7.61 -0.70 19.87
N SER A 51 -8.35 0.33 20.23
CA SER A 51 -8.44 1.56 19.45
C SER A 51 -7.21 2.44 19.64
N LEU A 52 -6.60 2.83 18.50
CA LEU A 52 -5.48 3.76 18.49
C LEU A 52 -5.93 5.23 18.44
N ALA A 53 -7.23 5.53 18.41
CA ALA A 53 -7.78 6.87 18.25
C ALA A 53 -7.44 7.84 19.40
N GLY A 54 -7.04 7.31 20.55
CA GLY A 54 -6.62 8.12 21.71
C GLY A 54 -5.12 8.50 21.74
N LEU A 55 -4.33 8.04 20.76
CA LEU A 55 -2.90 8.32 20.72
C LEU A 55 -2.61 9.77 20.31
N SER A 56 -1.84 10.48 21.13
CA SER A 56 -1.42 11.86 20.84
C SER A 56 -0.51 11.89 19.59
N GLY A 57 -0.66 12.91 18.74
CA GLY A 57 0.13 13.12 17.53
C GLY A 57 -0.20 12.17 16.37
N ALA A 58 -0.98 11.12 16.62
CA ALA A 58 -1.25 10.10 15.60
C ALA A 58 -2.09 10.60 14.39
N SER A 59 -2.72 11.77 14.49
CA SER A 59 -3.50 12.41 13.41
C SER A 59 -2.85 13.68 12.87
N GLU A 60 -1.57 13.90 13.13
CA GLU A 60 -0.85 15.10 12.69
C GLU A 60 -0.21 14.94 11.32
N ILE A 61 -0.15 16.05 10.58
CA ILE A 61 0.62 16.23 9.35
C ILE A 61 1.68 17.28 9.67
N ILE A 62 2.95 16.91 9.62
CA ILE A 62 4.07 17.79 9.99
C ILE A 62 5.01 17.91 8.80
N SER A 63 5.04 19.09 8.17
CA SER A 63 6.01 19.43 7.12
C SER A 63 7.22 20.12 7.77
N SER A 64 8.42 19.76 7.31
CA SER A 64 9.68 20.32 7.78
C SER A 64 10.72 20.41 6.65
N ASP A 65 11.90 20.95 6.96
CA ASP A 65 13.00 21.02 5.98
C ASP A 65 13.60 19.65 5.61
N VAL A 66 13.33 18.61 6.44
CA VAL A 66 13.80 17.25 6.17
C VAL A 66 12.75 16.39 5.45
N GLY A 67 11.49 16.83 5.42
CA GLY A 67 10.41 16.10 4.75
C GLY A 67 9.06 16.21 5.46
N LEU A 68 8.20 15.26 5.17
CA LEU A 68 6.84 15.15 5.66
C LEU A 68 6.72 13.97 6.66
N GLU A 69 6.14 14.22 7.83
CA GLU A 69 5.75 13.18 8.77
C GLU A 69 4.22 13.12 8.85
N LEU A 70 3.66 11.94 8.66
CA LEU A 70 2.24 11.66 8.70
C LEU A 70 1.93 10.69 9.84
N GLY A 71 1.12 11.11 10.78
CA GLY A 71 0.56 10.22 11.79
C GLY A 71 -0.34 9.14 11.16
N ALA A 72 -0.29 7.92 11.68
CA ALA A 72 -1.01 6.79 11.08
C ALA A 72 -2.54 6.92 11.12
N LEU A 73 -3.08 7.80 11.93
CA LEU A 73 -4.52 8.12 12.00
C LEU A 73 -4.93 9.31 11.12
N VAL A 74 -4.01 9.91 10.37
CA VAL A 74 -4.38 10.88 9.33
C VAL A 74 -5.30 10.19 8.34
N THR A 75 -6.48 10.79 8.10
CA THR A 75 -7.47 10.21 7.18
C THR A 75 -7.03 10.39 5.72
N LEU A 76 -7.46 9.49 4.86
CA LEU A 76 -7.13 9.54 3.43
C LEU A 76 -7.66 10.82 2.76
N VAL A 77 -8.80 11.36 3.21
CA VAL A 77 -9.30 12.63 2.70
C VAL A 77 -8.37 13.79 3.06
N ARG A 78 -7.79 13.81 4.27
CA ARG A 78 -6.82 14.84 4.65
C ARG A 78 -5.55 14.75 3.83
N ILE A 79 -5.02 13.54 3.59
CA ILE A 79 -3.84 13.35 2.72
C ILE A 79 -4.13 13.85 1.29
N ALA A 80 -5.31 13.55 0.76
CA ALA A 80 -5.70 13.95 -0.59
C ALA A 80 -5.91 15.47 -0.76
N SER A 81 -6.26 16.19 0.32
CA SER A 81 -6.64 17.61 0.27
C SER A 81 -5.67 18.57 0.97
N ASP A 82 -4.67 18.06 1.67
CA ASP A 82 -3.67 18.92 2.31
C ASP A 82 -2.81 19.61 1.24
N GLN A 83 -2.77 20.94 1.28
CA GLN A 83 -2.11 21.73 0.23
C GLN A 83 -0.62 21.42 0.14
N SER A 84 0.07 21.22 1.26
CA SER A 84 1.50 20.89 1.28
C SER A 84 1.78 19.53 0.62
N ILE A 85 0.87 18.56 0.79
CA ILE A 85 0.99 17.25 0.15
C ILE A 85 0.67 17.34 -1.34
N VAL A 86 -0.39 18.05 -1.71
CA VAL A 86 -0.79 18.23 -3.13
C VAL A 86 0.32 18.88 -3.94
N GLU A 87 0.99 19.90 -3.38
CA GLU A 87 2.04 20.64 -4.06
C GLU A 87 3.39 19.90 -4.08
N THR A 88 3.75 19.24 -2.97
CA THR A 88 5.11 18.67 -2.81
C THR A 88 5.18 17.17 -3.12
N TYR A 89 4.09 16.43 -2.85
CA TYR A 89 3.99 14.98 -3.00
C TYR A 89 2.76 14.56 -3.83
N PRO A 90 2.60 15.08 -5.06
CA PRO A 90 1.36 14.90 -5.83
C PRO A 90 0.97 13.43 -6.06
N ALA A 91 1.93 12.51 -6.20
CA ALA A 91 1.64 11.08 -6.29
C ALA A 91 0.90 10.55 -5.05
N LEU A 92 1.27 11.02 -3.85
CA LEU A 92 0.63 10.61 -2.59
C LEU A 92 -0.80 11.15 -2.50
N ALA A 93 -1.01 12.44 -2.82
CA ALA A 93 -2.35 13.04 -2.84
C ALA A 93 -3.28 12.32 -3.83
N GLN A 94 -2.80 12.06 -5.05
CA GLN A 94 -3.54 11.35 -6.10
C GLN A 94 -3.88 9.91 -5.69
N ALA A 95 -2.92 9.19 -5.08
CA ALA A 95 -3.14 7.84 -4.57
C ALA A 95 -4.24 7.85 -3.50
N ALA A 96 -4.16 8.74 -2.52
CA ALA A 96 -5.15 8.86 -1.45
C ALA A 96 -6.55 9.23 -2.00
N GLU A 97 -6.63 10.15 -2.98
CA GLU A 97 -7.87 10.54 -3.62
C GLU A 97 -8.53 9.38 -4.40
N SER A 98 -7.71 8.49 -4.97
CA SER A 98 -8.18 7.35 -5.76
C SER A 98 -8.82 6.23 -4.92
N VAL A 99 -8.63 6.24 -3.59
CA VAL A 99 -9.12 5.17 -2.69
C VAL A 99 -10.64 5.23 -2.56
N ALA A 100 -11.29 4.11 -2.82
CA ALA A 100 -12.70 3.81 -2.50
C ALA A 100 -13.70 4.94 -2.84
N THR A 101 -14.37 5.49 -1.82
CA THR A 101 -15.37 6.58 -1.90
C THR A 101 -15.02 7.70 -0.93
N PRO A 102 -15.58 8.91 -1.08
CA PRO A 102 -15.41 9.99 -0.10
C PRO A 102 -15.75 9.57 1.33
N GLN A 103 -16.82 8.78 1.53
CA GLN A 103 -17.23 8.28 2.84
C GLN A 103 -16.15 7.40 3.47
N ILE A 104 -15.57 6.49 2.70
CA ILE A 104 -14.49 5.63 3.18
C ILE A 104 -13.24 6.46 3.48
N ARG A 105 -12.89 7.43 2.63
CA ARG A 105 -11.71 8.29 2.85
C ARG A 105 -11.82 9.19 4.08
N ASN A 106 -13.06 9.57 4.47
CA ASN A 106 -13.30 10.36 5.68
C ASN A 106 -12.98 9.59 6.98
N VAL A 107 -13.00 8.25 6.94
CA VAL A 107 -12.81 7.38 8.10
C VAL A 107 -11.55 6.53 7.97
N GLY A 108 -11.24 6.07 6.75
CA GLY A 108 -10.03 5.31 6.45
C GLY A 108 -8.78 6.12 6.72
N THR A 109 -7.83 5.53 7.43
CA THR A 109 -6.59 6.19 7.88
C THR A 109 -5.38 5.65 7.15
N LEU A 110 -4.27 6.38 7.19
CA LEU A 110 -3.00 5.97 6.60
C LEU A 110 -2.56 4.58 7.10
N GLY A 111 -2.42 4.41 8.42
CA GLY A 111 -1.98 3.14 9.01
C GLY A 111 -2.94 1.99 8.71
N GLY A 112 -4.26 2.24 8.79
CA GLY A 112 -5.26 1.25 8.40
C GLY A 112 -5.21 0.87 6.91
N ASN A 113 -4.85 1.83 6.05
CA ASN A 113 -4.68 1.58 4.62
C ASN A 113 -3.41 0.75 4.33
N LEU A 114 -2.30 0.98 5.05
CA LEU A 114 -1.09 0.17 4.91
C LEU A 114 -1.25 -1.25 5.45
N CYS A 115 -1.99 -1.41 6.56
CA CYS A 115 -2.17 -2.69 7.25
C CYS A 115 -3.42 -3.47 6.79
N GLN A 116 -4.11 -3.03 5.74
CA GLN A 116 -5.31 -3.71 5.26
C GLN A 116 -5.00 -5.08 4.65
N ARG A 117 -5.94 -6.00 4.80
CA ARG A 117 -5.85 -7.37 4.30
C ARG A 117 -6.32 -7.49 2.84
N PRO A 118 -5.91 -8.56 2.12
CA PRO A 118 -6.29 -8.77 0.72
C PRO A 118 -7.80 -8.79 0.47
N ARG A 119 -8.17 -8.52 -0.79
CA ARG A 119 -9.56 -8.57 -1.28
C ARG A 119 -9.84 -9.77 -2.16
N CYS A 120 -8.95 -10.78 -2.15
CA CYS A 120 -9.21 -12.06 -2.80
C CYS A 120 -10.52 -12.67 -2.26
N TRP A 121 -11.44 -12.99 -3.13
CA TRP A 121 -12.75 -13.54 -2.74
C TRP A 121 -12.68 -14.89 -2.06
N TYR A 122 -11.68 -15.71 -2.38
CA TYR A 122 -11.42 -16.98 -1.68
C TYR A 122 -10.96 -16.72 -0.22
N TYR A 123 -10.11 -15.73 -0.03
CA TYR A 123 -9.70 -15.28 1.30
C TYR A 123 -10.89 -14.69 2.09
N ARG A 124 -11.70 -13.83 1.44
CA ARG A 124 -12.83 -13.13 2.05
C ARG A 124 -14.09 -14.00 2.24
N SER A 125 -14.07 -15.25 1.83
CA SER A 125 -15.19 -16.18 2.02
C SER A 125 -14.85 -17.25 3.05
N PRO A 126 -15.72 -17.49 4.05
CA PRO A 126 -15.54 -18.57 5.02
C PRO A 126 -15.72 -19.97 4.39
N LEU A 127 -16.24 -20.05 3.17
CA LEU A 127 -16.49 -21.32 2.47
C LEU A 127 -15.22 -21.95 1.88
N PHE A 128 -14.13 -21.19 1.75
CA PHE A 128 -12.87 -21.66 1.19
C PHE A 128 -11.80 -21.71 2.27
N ASP A 129 -11.22 -22.88 2.49
CA ASP A 129 -10.05 -23.04 3.35
C ASP A 129 -8.79 -22.87 2.52
N CYS A 130 -8.44 -21.59 2.23
CA CYS A 130 -7.32 -21.27 1.37
C CYS A 130 -5.99 -21.11 2.14
N LEU A 131 -4.86 -21.24 1.43
CA LEU A 131 -3.49 -21.08 1.98
C LEU A 131 -3.37 -19.85 2.90
N LYS A 132 -3.91 -18.71 2.49
CA LYS A 132 -3.83 -17.44 3.23
C LYS A 132 -4.58 -17.44 4.57
N LYS A 133 -5.41 -18.46 4.81
CA LYS A 133 -6.13 -18.70 6.08
C LYS A 133 -5.62 -19.93 6.82
N GLY A 134 -4.52 -20.54 6.36
CA GLY A 134 -3.93 -21.74 6.96
C GLY A 134 -4.38 -23.08 6.32
N GLY A 135 -5.15 -23.04 5.24
CA GLY A 135 -5.47 -24.21 4.43
C GLY A 135 -4.31 -24.66 3.54
N GLU A 136 -4.56 -25.61 2.64
CA GLU A 136 -3.51 -26.25 1.81
C GLU A 136 -3.56 -25.82 0.34
N THR A 137 -4.57 -25.07 -0.12
CA THR A 137 -4.80 -24.79 -1.53
C THR A 137 -4.99 -23.31 -1.81
N CYS A 138 -4.38 -22.80 -2.90
CA CYS A 138 -4.71 -21.52 -3.50
C CYS A 138 -5.74 -21.72 -4.60
N PHE A 139 -7.01 -21.47 -4.35
CA PHE A 139 -8.09 -21.64 -5.34
C PHE A 139 -7.97 -20.68 -6.54
N ALA A 140 -7.23 -19.58 -6.41
CA ALA A 140 -7.00 -18.67 -7.52
C ALA A 140 -6.02 -19.21 -8.58
N SER A 141 -5.25 -20.27 -8.26
CA SER A 141 -4.32 -20.87 -9.22
C SER A 141 -5.04 -21.51 -10.42
N ASP A 142 -6.22 -22.07 -10.17
CA ASP A 142 -6.95 -22.85 -11.18
C ASP A 142 -7.89 -21.97 -12.00
N GLU A 143 -8.72 -21.15 -11.35
CA GLU A 143 -9.74 -20.35 -12.03
C GLU A 143 -10.17 -19.12 -11.22
N GLY A 144 -10.97 -18.25 -11.83
CA GLY A 144 -11.55 -17.09 -11.17
C GLY A 144 -10.49 -16.08 -10.70
N ASN A 145 -9.44 -15.89 -11.46
CA ASN A 145 -8.25 -15.14 -11.04
C ASN A 145 -8.07 -13.78 -11.74
N LYS A 146 -9.12 -13.24 -12.34
CA LYS A 146 -9.11 -11.99 -13.10
C LYS A 146 -8.41 -10.82 -12.38
N TYR A 147 -8.55 -10.71 -11.05
CA TYR A 147 -8.03 -9.58 -10.26
C TYR A 147 -6.72 -9.90 -9.53
N HIS A 148 -6.20 -11.11 -9.67
CA HIS A 148 -5.05 -11.61 -8.93
C HIS A 148 -3.71 -11.11 -9.49
N ALA A 149 -2.62 -11.45 -8.80
CA ALA A 149 -1.27 -11.02 -9.12
C ALA A 149 -0.79 -11.60 -10.46
N ILE A 150 0.11 -10.84 -11.12
CA ILE A 150 0.86 -11.24 -12.31
C ILE A 150 2.38 -11.11 -12.10
N LEU A 151 2.80 -10.57 -10.94
CA LEU A 151 4.20 -10.36 -10.57
C LEU A 151 4.42 -10.81 -9.14
N GLY A 152 5.57 -11.41 -8.83
CA GLY A 152 6.04 -11.71 -7.48
C GLY A 152 5.11 -12.59 -6.66
N ALA A 153 4.39 -13.52 -7.28
CA ALA A 153 3.48 -14.45 -6.62
C ALA A 153 3.77 -15.87 -7.07
N GLU A 154 4.19 -16.74 -6.13
CA GLU A 154 4.44 -18.15 -6.39
C GLU A 154 3.32 -19.04 -5.83
N ASN A 155 3.08 -18.97 -4.52
CA ASN A 155 2.14 -19.86 -3.83
C ASN A 155 0.77 -19.24 -3.58
N CYS A 156 0.68 -17.93 -3.45
CA CYS A 156 -0.58 -17.22 -3.19
C CYS A 156 -0.67 -15.97 -4.06
N HIS A 157 -1.63 -15.93 -4.94
CA HIS A 157 -1.77 -14.89 -5.98
C HIS A 157 -2.57 -13.66 -5.53
N ILE A 158 -2.62 -13.33 -4.24
CA ILE A 158 -3.24 -12.10 -3.76
C ILE A 158 -2.58 -10.87 -4.39
N VAL A 159 -3.29 -9.74 -4.37
CA VAL A 159 -2.70 -8.42 -4.61
C VAL A 159 -2.81 -7.57 -3.36
N HIS A 160 -1.79 -6.75 -3.08
CA HIS A 160 -1.86 -5.78 -2.00
C HIS A 160 -2.80 -4.64 -2.41
N PRO A 161 -3.83 -4.32 -1.59
CA PRO A 161 -4.91 -3.43 -2.03
C PRO A 161 -4.65 -1.93 -1.79
N SER A 162 -3.52 -1.56 -1.17
CA SER A 162 -3.22 -0.18 -0.81
C SER A 162 -2.67 0.64 -1.97
N ASP A 163 -3.44 1.60 -2.45
CA ASP A 163 -2.98 2.61 -3.42
C ASP A 163 -1.89 3.52 -2.81
N VAL A 164 -2.07 3.92 -1.54
CA VAL A 164 -1.14 4.82 -0.84
C VAL A 164 0.22 4.17 -0.62
N ALA A 165 0.28 2.85 -0.37
CA ALA A 165 1.54 2.13 -0.22
C ALA A 165 2.39 2.18 -1.49
N VAL A 166 1.76 2.14 -2.66
CA VAL A 166 2.44 2.24 -3.97
C VAL A 166 3.09 3.63 -4.14
N ALA A 167 2.34 4.69 -3.81
CA ALA A 167 2.89 6.05 -3.86
C ALA A 167 4.02 6.26 -2.85
N LEU A 168 3.86 5.76 -1.62
CA LEU A 168 4.88 5.86 -0.58
C LEU A 168 6.16 5.08 -0.95
N LEU A 169 6.04 3.95 -1.66
CA LEU A 169 7.18 3.19 -2.14
C LEU A 169 7.99 3.99 -3.17
N ALA A 170 7.31 4.61 -4.15
CA ALA A 170 7.96 5.46 -5.14
C ALA A 170 8.53 6.77 -4.55
N LEU A 171 8.06 7.19 -3.39
CA LEU A 171 8.53 8.36 -2.64
C LEU A 171 9.56 8.00 -1.56
N GLU A 172 10.08 6.77 -1.54
CA GLU A 172 11.10 6.28 -0.60
C GLU A 172 10.75 6.50 0.88
N ALA A 173 9.48 6.30 1.23
CA ALA A 173 9.01 6.54 2.58
C ALA A 173 9.60 5.55 3.59
N THR A 174 9.69 6.00 4.84
CA THR A 174 10.10 5.22 6.00
C THR A 174 8.90 4.99 6.91
N VAL A 175 8.64 3.74 7.27
CA VAL A 175 7.62 3.37 8.26
C VAL A 175 8.26 3.37 9.66
N VAL A 176 7.59 3.98 10.61
CA VAL A 176 7.90 3.84 12.04
C VAL A 176 6.98 2.76 12.61
N VAL A 177 7.54 1.83 13.34
CA VAL A 177 6.83 0.77 14.05
C VAL A 177 7.08 0.94 15.55
N ALA A 178 6.04 0.93 16.35
CA ALA A 178 6.09 1.14 17.79
C ALA A 178 5.55 -0.06 18.56
N ASN A 179 6.12 -0.29 19.74
CA ASN A 179 5.60 -1.21 20.77
C ASN A 179 5.87 -0.66 22.18
N ALA A 180 5.67 -1.50 23.21
CA ALA A 180 5.88 -1.12 24.61
C ALA A 180 7.37 -0.84 24.95
N SER A 181 8.31 -1.31 24.13
CA SER A 181 9.76 -1.19 24.37
C SER A 181 10.40 -0.01 23.62
N GLY A 182 9.68 0.58 22.68
CA GLY A 182 10.16 1.72 21.87
C GLY A 182 9.77 1.61 20.41
N ASP A 183 10.45 2.42 19.58
CA ASP A 183 10.18 2.53 18.16
C ASP A 183 11.35 1.99 17.32
N ARG A 184 11.03 1.41 16.17
CA ARG A 184 11.98 1.06 15.11
C ARG A 184 11.55 1.66 13.78
N GLN A 185 12.49 1.90 12.87
CA GLN A 185 12.21 2.48 11.56
C GLN A 185 12.75 1.59 10.46
N MET A 186 12.05 1.56 9.33
CA MET A 186 12.48 0.80 8.16
C MET A 186 11.97 1.44 6.87
N PRO A 187 12.65 1.25 5.73
CA PRO A 187 12.10 1.57 4.42
C PRO A 187 10.74 0.89 4.24
N ILE A 188 9.81 1.58 3.57
CA ILE A 188 8.46 1.02 3.38
C ILE A 188 8.46 -0.27 2.54
N GLY A 189 9.45 -0.47 1.68
CA GLY A 189 9.62 -1.71 0.94
C GLY A 189 9.86 -2.93 1.84
N ASP A 190 10.52 -2.73 2.97
CA ASP A 190 10.84 -3.78 3.95
C ASP A 190 9.68 -4.02 4.94
N PHE A 191 8.67 -3.17 4.94
CA PHE A 191 7.50 -3.30 5.80
C PHE A 191 6.53 -4.39 5.34
N PHE A 192 6.41 -4.62 4.03
CA PHE A 192 5.49 -5.59 3.46
C PHE A 192 6.13 -6.96 3.32
N VAL A 193 5.34 -8.01 3.52
CA VAL A 193 5.82 -9.40 3.47
C VAL A 193 5.06 -10.16 2.39
N SER A 194 5.83 -10.78 1.46
CA SER A 194 5.25 -11.68 0.46
C SER A 194 4.71 -12.96 1.13
N PRO A 195 3.62 -13.54 0.61
CA PRO A 195 3.13 -14.85 1.03
C PRO A 195 4.17 -15.97 0.96
N ASP A 196 5.19 -15.84 0.10
CA ASP A 196 6.27 -16.81 -0.04
C ASP A 196 7.25 -16.77 1.14
N VAL A 197 7.29 -15.65 1.88
CA VAL A 197 8.06 -15.48 3.12
C VAL A 197 7.20 -15.79 4.34
N ASN A 198 5.98 -15.25 4.39
CA ASN A 198 5.01 -15.53 5.44
C ASN A 198 3.58 -15.55 4.85
N MET A 199 3.03 -16.75 4.71
CA MET A 199 1.72 -16.98 4.12
C MET A 199 0.59 -16.25 4.87
N LEU A 200 0.67 -16.10 6.18
CA LEU A 200 -0.41 -15.58 7.02
C LEU A 200 -0.36 -14.08 7.26
N ALA A 201 0.77 -13.42 6.93
CA ALA A 201 0.98 -11.98 7.14
C ALA A 201 1.04 -11.19 5.83
N GLU A 202 0.81 -9.89 5.91
CA GLU A 202 1.02 -8.90 4.83
C GLU A 202 2.13 -7.91 5.18
N ASN A 203 2.58 -7.89 6.43
CA ASN A 203 3.60 -6.98 6.92
C ASN A 203 4.39 -7.60 8.07
N VAL A 204 5.47 -6.94 8.47
CA VAL A 204 6.43 -7.41 9.49
C VAL A 204 6.03 -7.10 10.93
N LEU A 205 4.79 -6.66 11.17
CA LEU A 205 4.33 -6.33 12.51
C LEU A 205 4.18 -7.58 13.37
N GLU A 206 4.82 -7.57 14.54
CA GLU A 206 4.70 -8.59 15.54
C GLU A 206 3.57 -8.30 16.55
N PRO A 207 3.17 -9.27 17.38
CA PRO A 207 2.17 -9.02 18.42
C PRO A 207 2.55 -7.82 19.31
N GLY A 208 1.65 -6.85 19.42
CA GLY A 208 1.88 -5.61 20.15
C GLY A 208 2.51 -4.48 19.34
N GLU A 209 2.98 -4.74 18.13
CA GLU A 209 3.50 -3.72 17.23
C GLU A 209 2.38 -3.08 16.40
N PHE A 210 2.50 -1.77 16.18
CA PHE A 210 1.63 -0.99 15.28
C PHE A 210 2.41 0.13 14.61
N VAL A 211 1.85 0.71 13.57
CA VAL A 211 2.42 1.88 12.87
C VAL A 211 1.88 3.15 13.51
N PRO A 212 2.69 3.95 14.23
CA PRO A 212 2.29 5.27 14.72
C PRO A 212 2.37 6.36 13.63
N LYS A 213 3.32 6.25 12.69
CA LYS A 213 3.54 7.26 11.65
C LYS A 213 4.40 6.75 10.48
N VAL A 214 4.37 7.53 9.40
CA VAL A 214 5.21 7.37 8.20
C VAL A 214 5.96 8.67 7.96
N LYS A 215 7.22 8.58 7.52
CA LYS A 215 8.07 9.71 7.13
C LYS A 215 8.39 9.63 5.64
N ILE A 216 8.35 10.75 4.96
CA ILE A 216 8.64 10.86 3.54
C ILE A 216 9.73 11.92 3.39
N PRO A 217 10.86 11.62 2.73
CA PRO A 217 11.92 12.61 2.55
C PRO A 217 11.43 13.81 1.73
N LYS A 218 12.02 14.97 1.98
CA LYS A 218 11.74 16.15 1.15
C LYS A 218 12.28 15.90 -0.24
N PRO A 219 11.45 16.05 -1.29
CA PRO A 219 11.92 15.88 -2.65
C PRO A 219 12.95 16.96 -3.00
N SER A 220 13.95 16.59 -3.79
CA SER A 220 14.90 17.53 -4.35
C SER A 220 14.22 18.50 -5.33
N SER A 221 14.87 19.63 -5.60
CA SER A 221 14.41 20.53 -6.66
C SER A 221 14.42 19.81 -8.01
N GLY A 222 13.32 19.91 -8.76
CA GLY A 222 13.13 19.21 -10.03
C GLY A 222 12.51 17.81 -9.91
N THR A 223 12.19 17.37 -8.70
CA THR A 223 11.42 16.12 -8.52
C THR A 223 9.97 16.33 -8.94
N ARG A 224 9.48 15.42 -9.78
CA ARG A 224 8.09 15.32 -10.23
C ARG A 224 7.55 13.93 -9.87
N SER A 225 6.31 13.84 -9.49
CA SER A 225 5.70 12.53 -9.18
C SER A 225 4.25 12.44 -9.62
N VAL A 226 3.82 11.24 -9.97
CA VAL A 226 2.45 10.97 -10.40
C VAL A 226 2.00 9.60 -9.91
N TYR A 227 0.72 9.47 -9.62
CA TYR A 227 0.05 8.20 -9.41
C TYR A 227 -1.09 8.03 -10.41
N LEU A 228 -1.14 6.88 -11.06
CA LEU A 228 -2.21 6.50 -11.97
C LEU A 228 -2.83 5.18 -11.54
N LYS A 229 -4.16 5.06 -11.67
CA LYS A 229 -4.93 3.85 -11.32
C LYS A 229 -5.90 3.49 -12.43
N ALA A 230 -5.80 2.27 -12.93
CA ALA A 230 -6.81 1.64 -13.77
C ALA A 230 -7.81 0.87 -12.90
N LYS A 231 -9.10 1.06 -13.15
CA LYS A 231 -10.21 0.45 -12.43
C LYS A 231 -11.42 0.28 -13.35
N GLU A 232 -12.33 -0.63 -13.03
CA GLU A 232 -13.54 -0.85 -13.85
C GLU A 232 -14.63 0.18 -13.58
N ARG A 233 -14.70 0.68 -12.34
CA ARG A 233 -15.68 1.68 -11.90
C ARG A 233 -14.96 2.94 -11.43
N GLN A 234 -15.63 4.08 -11.55
CA GLN A 234 -15.03 5.36 -11.13
C GLN A 234 -14.86 5.48 -9.62
N ALA A 235 -15.74 4.87 -8.83
CA ALA A 235 -15.67 4.89 -7.38
C ALA A 235 -15.88 3.48 -6.80
N TYR A 236 -15.42 3.30 -5.55
CA TYR A 236 -15.53 2.05 -4.80
C TYR A 236 -14.94 0.85 -5.54
N ASP A 237 -13.72 1.03 -6.03
CA ASP A 237 -13.02 0.00 -6.78
C ASP A 237 -11.54 -0.08 -6.42
N PHE A 238 -11.00 -1.29 -6.44
CA PHE A 238 -9.57 -1.53 -6.28
C PHE A 238 -8.87 -1.42 -7.63
N ALA A 239 -7.55 -1.27 -7.61
CA ALA A 239 -6.78 -1.21 -8.82
C ALA A 239 -6.80 -2.55 -9.57
N LEU A 240 -7.12 -2.52 -10.86
CA LEU A 240 -6.72 -3.58 -11.78
C LEU A 240 -5.20 -3.57 -11.96
N SER A 241 -4.65 -2.39 -12.10
CA SER A 241 -3.25 -2.04 -12.08
C SER A 241 -3.11 -0.59 -11.66
N SER A 242 -2.07 -0.25 -10.93
CA SER A 242 -1.70 1.12 -10.61
C SER A 242 -0.20 1.31 -10.70
N VAL A 243 0.22 2.55 -10.87
CA VAL A 243 1.63 2.92 -10.94
C VAL A 243 1.85 4.25 -10.23
N ALA A 244 2.88 4.31 -9.41
CA ALA A 244 3.47 5.54 -8.93
C ALA A 244 4.85 5.71 -9.56
N VAL A 245 5.15 6.90 -10.03
CA VAL A 245 6.46 7.28 -10.57
C VAL A 245 6.92 8.54 -9.89
N SER A 246 8.17 8.56 -9.46
CA SER A 246 8.91 9.75 -9.02
C SER A 246 10.17 9.88 -9.86
N LEU A 247 10.37 11.03 -10.50
CA LEU A 247 11.55 11.36 -11.30
C LEU A 247 12.17 12.63 -10.78
N GLU A 248 13.49 12.62 -10.55
CA GLU A 248 14.28 13.84 -10.39
C GLU A 248 14.89 14.20 -11.72
N VAL A 249 14.61 15.41 -12.22
CA VAL A 249 15.11 15.91 -13.52
C VAL A 249 15.98 17.13 -13.30
N ARG A 250 17.22 17.09 -13.79
CA ARG A 250 18.15 18.21 -13.81
C ARG A 250 18.73 18.36 -15.22
N ASP A 251 18.71 19.56 -15.76
CA ASP A 251 19.27 19.88 -17.10
C ASP A 251 18.78 18.89 -18.19
N GLU A 252 17.46 18.65 -18.23
CA GLU A 252 16.79 17.68 -19.12
C GLU A 252 17.25 16.22 -18.95
N THR A 253 17.96 15.89 -17.87
CA THR A 253 18.44 14.53 -17.59
C THR A 253 17.74 13.99 -16.34
N ILE A 254 17.26 12.75 -16.39
CA ILE A 254 16.71 12.05 -15.24
C ILE A 254 17.88 11.61 -14.35
N THR A 255 18.02 12.24 -13.19
CA THR A 255 19.09 11.93 -12.23
C THR A 255 18.72 10.84 -11.24
N GLN A 256 17.42 10.67 -10.99
CA GLN A 256 16.87 9.62 -10.14
C GLN A 256 15.46 9.24 -10.62
N ALA A 257 15.15 7.95 -10.55
CA ALA A 257 13.84 7.41 -10.90
C ALA A 257 13.41 6.35 -9.90
N HIS A 258 12.13 6.36 -9.51
CA HIS A 258 11.50 5.33 -8.71
C HIS A 258 10.14 4.99 -9.29
N VAL A 259 9.96 3.74 -9.67
CA VAL A 259 8.72 3.20 -10.21
C VAL A 259 8.18 2.10 -9.31
N ALA A 260 6.94 2.26 -8.88
CA ALA A 260 6.24 1.28 -8.06
C ALA A 260 4.90 0.90 -8.68
N LEU A 261 4.55 -0.38 -8.62
CA LEU A 261 3.33 -0.94 -9.17
C LEU A 261 2.40 -1.42 -8.05
N GLY A 262 1.09 -1.31 -8.28
CA GLY A 262 0.06 -1.81 -7.39
C GLY A 262 -1.04 -2.56 -8.14
N GLY A 263 -1.80 -3.39 -7.40
CA GLY A 263 -2.85 -4.23 -7.98
C GLY A 263 -2.33 -5.40 -8.82
N VAL A 264 -1.02 -5.64 -8.87
CA VAL A 264 -0.36 -6.63 -9.74
C VAL A 264 0.54 -7.61 -9.00
N ALA A 265 0.82 -7.38 -7.73
CA ALA A 265 1.70 -8.21 -6.90
C ALA A 265 1.16 -8.33 -5.47
N PRO A 266 1.59 -9.35 -4.70
CA PRO A 266 1.18 -9.55 -3.30
C PRO A 266 1.60 -8.42 -2.35
N VAL A 267 2.61 -7.65 -2.74
CA VAL A 267 3.12 -6.47 -2.03
C VAL A 267 3.16 -5.28 -2.99
N PRO A 268 3.25 -4.01 -2.52
CA PRO A 268 3.64 -2.90 -3.39
C PRO A 268 4.95 -3.26 -4.08
N TYR A 269 5.01 -3.18 -5.40
CA TYR A 269 6.06 -3.81 -6.19
C TYR A 269 6.99 -2.75 -6.82
N SER A 270 8.24 -2.71 -6.37
CA SER A 270 9.28 -1.88 -6.99
C SER A 270 9.80 -2.49 -8.29
N VAL A 271 10.27 -1.67 -9.22
CA VAL A 271 10.77 -2.09 -10.53
C VAL A 271 12.18 -1.55 -10.77
N PRO A 272 13.21 -2.03 -10.03
CA PRO A 272 14.56 -1.47 -10.05
C PRO A 272 15.22 -1.46 -11.43
N GLN A 273 14.86 -2.41 -12.31
CA GLN A 273 15.34 -2.43 -13.68
C GLN A 273 14.82 -1.24 -14.51
N VAL A 274 13.61 -0.75 -14.23
CA VAL A 274 13.05 0.46 -14.86
C VAL A 274 13.72 1.70 -14.28
N ASP A 275 13.94 1.74 -12.97
CA ASP A 275 14.61 2.84 -12.31
C ASP A 275 16.03 3.04 -12.87
N SER A 276 16.77 1.92 -13.03
CA SER A 276 18.12 1.92 -13.60
C SER A 276 18.14 2.33 -15.07
N GLU A 277 17.15 1.88 -15.86
CA GLU A 277 17.05 2.22 -17.28
C GLU A 277 16.72 3.69 -17.51
N LEU A 278 15.88 4.29 -16.68
CA LEU A 278 15.52 5.70 -16.76
C LEU A 278 16.64 6.64 -16.29
N THR A 279 17.41 6.22 -15.28
CA THR A 279 18.45 7.07 -14.68
C THR A 279 19.60 7.32 -15.65
N GLY A 280 19.95 8.58 -15.84
CA GLY A 280 20.98 9.04 -16.78
C GLY A 280 20.47 9.37 -18.18
N GLN A 281 19.23 9.01 -18.54
CA GLN A 281 18.65 9.34 -19.84
C GLN A 281 18.21 10.81 -19.90
N LYS A 282 18.33 11.42 -21.08
CA LYS A 282 17.66 12.69 -21.36
C LYS A 282 16.18 12.46 -21.57
N ILE A 283 15.33 13.33 -21.02
CA ILE A 283 13.87 13.18 -21.06
C ILE A 283 13.33 12.99 -22.49
N ARG A 284 13.96 13.64 -23.49
CA ARG A 284 13.56 13.54 -24.91
C ARG A 284 14.00 12.24 -25.61
N GLU A 285 14.91 11.48 -24.99
CA GLU A 285 15.46 10.22 -25.54
C GLU A 285 14.77 8.99 -24.95
N VAL A 286 13.91 9.17 -23.94
CA VAL A 286 13.22 8.07 -23.26
C VAL A 286 12.19 7.40 -24.19
N ASP A 287 12.40 6.14 -24.51
CA ASP A 287 11.38 5.29 -25.13
C ASP A 287 10.40 4.78 -24.08
N VAL A 288 9.33 5.54 -23.84
CA VAL A 288 8.33 5.21 -22.82
C VAL A 288 7.65 3.85 -23.07
N GLN A 289 7.58 3.38 -24.33
CA GLN A 289 6.99 2.08 -24.63
C GLN A 289 7.94 0.95 -24.21
N ALA A 290 9.22 1.08 -24.48
CA ALA A 290 10.25 0.14 -24.03
C ALA A 290 10.29 0.09 -22.49
N ILE A 291 10.21 1.23 -21.80
CA ILE A 291 10.12 1.33 -20.35
C ILE A 291 8.89 0.58 -19.82
N GLY A 292 7.73 0.77 -20.43
CA GLY A 292 6.51 0.07 -20.05
C GLY A 292 6.64 -1.46 -20.20
N GLN A 293 7.24 -1.95 -21.28
CA GLN A 293 7.47 -3.39 -21.50
C GLN A 293 8.48 -3.96 -20.49
N LEU A 294 9.53 -3.21 -20.17
CA LEU A 294 10.54 -3.59 -19.19
C LEU A 294 9.91 -3.80 -17.80
N ALA A 295 8.93 -2.97 -17.43
CA ALA A 295 8.25 -3.04 -16.13
C ALA A 295 7.49 -4.36 -15.90
N VAL A 296 7.13 -5.05 -16.95
CA VAL A 296 6.33 -6.30 -16.89
C VAL A 296 7.04 -7.52 -17.48
N LYS A 297 8.35 -7.42 -17.72
CA LYS A 297 9.12 -8.50 -18.39
C LYS A 297 9.05 -9.83 -17.63
N ASP A 298 8.95 -9.77 -16.30
CA ASP A 298 8.92 -10.93 -15.42
C ASP A 298 7.48 -11.35 -15.04
N ALA A 299 6.46 -10.82 -15.74
CA ALA A 299 5.07 -11.13 -15.46
C ALA A 299 4.70 -12.57 -15.78
N GLN A 300 4.03 -13.22 -14.84
CA GLN A 300 3.51 -14.59 -14.94
C GLN A 300 1.99 -14.57 -14.72
N PRO A 301 1.20 -14.24 -15.74
CA PRO A 301 -0.24 -14.17 -15.62
C PRO A 301 -0.87 -15.57 -15.49
N LEU A 302 -1.98 -15.63 -14.77
CA LEU A 302 -2.86 -16.78 -14.68
C LEU A 302 -3.86 -16.81 -15.85
N SER A 303 -4.81 -17.76 -15.84
CA SER A 303 -5.78 -17.98 -16.93
C SER A 303 -6.58 -16.74 -17.33
N ASP A 304 -7.02 -15.91 -16.34
CA ASP A 304 -8.00 -14.85 -16.59
C ASP A 304 -7.41 -13.43 -16.46
N ASN A 305 -6.11 -13.29 -16.14
CA ASN A 305 -5.51 -11.99 -15.81
C ASN A 305 -4.38 -11.53 -16.75
N SER A 306 -4.19 -12.19 -17.88
CA SER A 306 -3.16 -11.83 -18.87
C SER A 306 -3.30 -10.40 -19.43
N TYR A 307 -4.54 -9.85 -19.43
CA TYR A 307 -4.80 -8.48 -19.84
C TYR A 307 -4.03 -7.45 -18.97
N LYS A 308 -3.74 -7.77 -17.71
CA LYS A 308 -3.01 -6.88 -16.78
C LYS A 308 -1.59 -6.59 -17.28
N VAL A 309 -0.95 -7.52 -17.99
CA VAL A 309 0.41 -7.32 -18.53
C VAL A 309 0.45 -6.10 -19.45
N ARG A 310 -0.41 -6.07 -20.48
CA ARG A 310 -0.49 -4.93 -21.40
C ARG A 310 -1.02 -3.67 -20.71
N LEU A 311 -1.98 -3.81 -19.83
CA LEU A 311 -2.53 -2.69 -19.06
C LEU A 311 -1.43 -2.02 -18.24
N THR A 312 -0.66 -2.79 -17.46
CA THR A 312 0.41 -2.28 -16.60
C THR A 312 1.51 -1.63 -17.42
N ALA A 313 1.97 -2.27 -18.51
CA ALA A 313 2.96 -1.69 -19.42
C ALA A 313 2.51 -0.32 -19.95
N SER A 314 1.25 -0.22 -20.41
CA SER A 314 0.69 1.03 -20.92
C SER A 314 0.56 2.11 -19.84
N MET A 315 0.26 1.72 -18.60
CA MET A 315 0.17 2.65 -17.49
C MET A 315 1.53 3.21 -17.08
N VAL A 316 2.57 2.37 -17.04
CA VAL A 316 3.95 2.82 -16.79
C VAL A 316 4.39 3.79 -17.88
N ALA A 317 4.23 3.42 -19.16
CA ALA A 317 4.54 4.30 -20.30
C ALA A 317 3.83 5.64 -20.19
N ARG A 318 2.54 5.64 -19.84
CA ARG A 318 1.75 6.88 -19.67
C ARG A 318 2.22 7.72 -18.47
N ALA A 319 2.56 7.09 -17.35
CA ALA A 319 3.01 7.80 -16.15
C ALA A 319 4.37 8.49 -16.41
N VAL A 320 5.32 7.76 -17.01
CA VAL A 320 6.63 8.33 -17.40
C VAL A 320 6.46 9.45 -18.43
N SER A 321 5.67 9.20 -19.51
CA SER A 321 5.38 10.21 -20.53
C SER A 321 4.83 11.50 -19.96
N ARG A 322 3.93 11.41 -18.96
CA ARG A 322 3.35 12.58 -18.29
C ARG A 322 4.43 13.41 -17.60
N LEU A 323 5.33 12.77 -16.86
CA LEU A 323 6.37 13.49 -16.09
C LEU A 323 7.49 14.08 -16.94
N ILE A 324 7.82 13.46 -18.07
CA ILE A 324 8.87 14.00 -18.98
C ILE A 324 8.32 15.10 -19.92
N SER A 325 7.00 15.24 -20.03
CA SER A 325 6.35 16.29 -20.85
C SER A 325 6.05 17.57 -20.08
N GLU A 326 6.16 17.57 -18.74
CA GLU A 326 6.04 18.72 -17.84
C GLU A 326 7.37 19.52 -17.77
#